data_9d2f6ddc6d289bcf1858e6dc9f372c46
#
_entry.id   9d2f6ddc6d289bcf1858e6dc9f372c46
#
_cell.length_a   1.000
_cell.length_b   1.000
_cell.length_c   1.000
_cell.angle_alpha   90.00
_cell.angle_beta   90.00
_cell.angle_gamma   90.00
#
_symmetry.space_group_name_H-M   'P 1'
#
loop_
_entity.id
_entity.type
_entity.pdbx_description
1 polymer ?
#
loop_
_entity_poly.entity_id
_entity_poly.type
_entity_poly.pdbx_seq_one_letter_code
_entity_poly.pdbx_strand_id
1 'polypeptide(L)'
;MAAAALRARLNAHIFRMYAEGVVEEETFEQLREDGTATELARLLINEAYEILHDIDIRMEEPEVDIDEVEALTQQLMECASSVGAQQVKLACMHFGDFYEIKCKQGCLVSLDLVRNLYCIVRNDVEIMMQLEDQIAACGPK
;
A
#
# COMPACT_ATOMS: atom_id res chain seq x y z
N MET A 1 11.81 28.69 6.56
CA MET A 1 10.55 29.33 6.60
C MET A 1 9.50 28.41 6.05
N ALA A 2 9.01 28.61 4.84
CA ALA A 2 7.98 27.72 4.29
C ALA A 2 8.46 26.28 4.22
N ALA A 3 9.70 26.05 3.77
CA ALA A 3 10.24 24.69 3.68
C ALA A 3 10.33 24.00 5.04
N ALA A 4 10.70 24.73 6.09
CA ALA A 4 10.79 24.15 7.42
C ALA A 4 9.41 23.75 7.94
N ALA A 5 8.39 24.58 7.70
CA ALA A 5 7.02 24.26 8.10
C ALA A 5 6.49 23.05 7.33
N LEU A 6 6.79 22.96 6.05
CA LEU A 6 6.38 21.82 5.21
C LEU A 6 7.07 20.54 5.66
N ARG A 7 8.36 20.61 5.99
CA ARG A 7 9.07 19.43 6.51
C ARG A 7 8.48 18.95 7.83
N ALA A 8 8.10 19.87 8.69
CA ALA A 8 7.44 19.51 9.95
C ALA A 8 6.10 18.81 9.69
N ARG A 9 5.34 19.30 8.71
CA ARG A 9 4.07 18.67 8.33
C ARG A 9 4.29 17.29 7.74
N LEU A 10 5.31 17.15 6.90
CA LEU A 10 5.66 15.86 6.30
C LEU A 10 6.01 14.85 7.40
N ASN A 11 6.87 15.24 8.33
CA ASN A 11 7.26 14.36 9.42
C ASN A 11 6.07 13.98 10.29
N ALA A 12 5.19 14.93 10.60
CA ALA A 12 3.99 14.65 11.38
C ALA A 12 3.07 13.68 10.65
N HIS A 13 2.95 13.83 9.32
CA HIS A 13 2.11 12.95 8.51
C HIS A 13 2.68 11.52 8.53
N ILE A 14 3.99 11.37 8.36
CA ILE A 14 4.62 10.06 8.36
C ILE A 14 4.50 9.40 9.73
N PHE A 15 4.69 10.17 10.82
CA PHE A 15 4.48 9.63 12.16
C PHE A 15 3.05 9.14 12.36
N ARG A 16 2.08 9.85 11.80
CA ARG A 16 0.69 9.42 11.88
C ARG A 16 0.49 8.10 11.12
N MET A 17 1.14 7.94 9.95
CA MET A 17 1.10 6.68 9.21
C MET A 17 1.61 5.52 10.07
N TYR A 18 2.67 5.75 10.85
CA TYR A 18 3.19 4.74 11.76
C TYR A 18 2.19 4.44 12.87
N ALA A 19 1.65 5.50 13.49
CA ALA A 19 0.72 5.34 14.61
C ALA A 19 -0.56 4.61 14.20
N GLU A 20 -1.01 4.82 12.97
CA GLU A 20 -2.22 4.16 12.45
C GLU A 20 -1.92 2.80 11.84
N GLY A 21 -0.67 2.40 11.80
CA GLY A 21 -0.28 1.10 11.25
C GLY A 21 -0.33 1.00 9.75
N VAL A 22 -0.36 2.12 9.04
CA VAL A 22 -0.41 2.15 7.57
C VAL A 22 0.87 1.59 6.99
N VAL A 23 2.01 2.00 7.56
CA VAL A 23 3.31 1.42 7.23
C VAL A 23 4.07 1.12 8.51
N GLU A 24 4.95 0.13 8.46
CA GLU A 24 5.79 -0.23 9.59
C GLU A 24 6.95 0.73 9.71
N GLU A 25 7.13 1.30 10.89
CA GLU A 25 8.13 2.34 11.13
C GLU A 25 9.54 1.87 10.77
N GLU A 26 9.94 0.71 11.28
CA GLU A 26 11.31 0.23 11.08
C GLU A 26 11.63 0.08 9.59
N THR A 27 10.76 -0.57 8.84
CA THR A 27 10.96 -0.77 7.41
C THR A 27 10.98 0.56 6.66
N PHE A 28 10.00 1.41 6.93
CA PHE A 28 9.84 2.66 6.19
C PHE A 28 10.96 3.65 6.50
N GLU A 29 11.40 3.73 7.76
CA GLU A 29 12.52 4.60 8.13
C GLU A 29 13.82 4.14 7.47
N GLN A 30 14.02 2.83 7.33
CA GLN A 30 15.19 2.33 6.60
C GLN A 30 15.14 2.79 5.15
N LEU A 31 13.98 2.72 4.52
CA LEU A 31 13.82 3.19 3.13
C LEU A 31 14.06 4.71 3.03
N ARG A 32 13.63 5.46 4.01
CA ARG A 32 13.88 6.91 4.04
C ARG A 32 15.36 7.21 4.15
N GLU A 33 16.07 6.48 4.99
CA GLU A 33 17.52 6.63 5.14
C GLU A 33 18.24 6.30 3.83
N ASP A 34 17.76 5.27 3.12
CA ASP A 34 18.33 4.87 1.84
C ASP A 34 17.96 5.83 0.70
N GLY A 35 17.01 6.73 0.93
CA GLY A 35 16.55 7.66 -0.09
C GLY A 35 15.59 7.04 -1.11
N THR A 36 15.00 5.89 -0.79
CA THR A 36 14.15 5.14 -1.73
C THR A 36 12.69 5.06 -1.30
N ALA A 37 12.31 5.63 -0.15
CA ALA A 37 10.96 5.46 0.38
C ALA A 37 9.88 5.96 -0.57
N THR A 38 10.05 7.17 -1.11
CA THR A 38 9.05 7.77 -1.99
C THR A 38 8.90 6.98 -3.28
N GLU A 39 10.02 6.57 -3.86
CA GLU A 39 9.99 5.84 -5.12
C GLU A 39 9.34 4.47 -4.96
N LEU A 40 9.69 3.75 -3.90
CA LEU A 40 9.10 2.44 -3.63
C LEU A 40 7.62 2.56 -3.26
N ALA A 41 7.23 3.62 -2.54
CA ALA A 41 5.82 3.86 -2.24
C ALA A 41 5.03 4.15 -3.52
N ARG A 42 5.61 4.93 -4.44
CA ARG A 42 4.96 5.19 -5.73
C ARG A 42 4.80 3.92 -6.53
N LEU A 43 5.84 3.09 -6.57
CA LEU A 43 5.77 1.80 -7.27
C LEU A 43 4.69 0.91 -6.66
N LEU A 44 4.59 0.86 -5.33
CA LEU A 44 3.54 0.09 -4.67
C LEU A 44 2.16 0.54 -5.13
N ILE A 45 1.92 1.87 -5.11
CA ILE A 45 0.61 2.41 -5.48
C ILE A 45 0.25 2.00 -6.91
N ASN A 46 1.19 2.12 -7.84
CA ASN A 46 0.95 1.81 -9.24
C ASN A 46 0.77 0.32 -9.50
N GLU A 47 1.64 -0.50 -8.93
CA GLU A 47 1.56 -1.94 -9.10
C GLU A 47 0.31 -2.51 -8.43
N ALA A 48 0.00 -2.03 -7.23
CA ALA A 48 -1.20 -2.48 -6.53
C ALA A 48 -2.47 -2.11 -7.28
N TYR A 49 -2.50 -0.92 -7.88
CA TYR A 49 -3.65 -0.52 -8.70
C TYR A 49 -3.86 -1.51 -9.85
N GLU A 50 -2.79 -1.85 -10.57
CA GLU A 50 -2.88 -2.78 -11.69
C GLU A 50 -3.28 -4.18 -11.24
N ILE A 51 -2.71 -4.66 -10.13
CA ILE A 51 -3.04 -5.97 -9.60
C ILE A 51 -4.51 -6.04 -9.18
N LEU A 52 -4.98 -5.02 -8.46
CA LEU A 52 -6.38 -4.98 -8.01
C LEU A 52 -7.34 -4.86 -9.19
N HIS A 53 -6.96 -4.13 -10.24
CA HIS A 53 -7.75 -4.04 -11.46
C HIS A 53 -7.86 -5.41 -12.13
N ASP A 54 -6.76 -6.14 -12.24
CA ASP A 54 -6.76 -7.49 -12.79
C ASP A 54 -7.63 -8.43 -11.96
N ILE A 55 -7.56 -8.31 -10.63
CA ILE A 55 -8.41 -9.13 -9.76
C ILE A 55 -9.88 -8.82 -10.04
N ASP A 56 -10.24 -7.55 -10.16
CA ASP A 56 -11.62 -7.15 -10.44
C ASP A 56 -12.13 -7.71 -11.76
N ILE A 57 -11.29 -7.68 -12.79
CA ILE A 57 -11.66 -8.23 -14.11
C ILE A 57 -11.91 -9.73 -13.98
N ARG A 58 -11.04 -10.46 -13.29
CA ARG A 58 -11.19 -11.91 -13.14
C ARG A 58 -12.41 -12.27 -12.31
N MET A 59 -12.72 -11.45 -11.30
CA MET A 59 -13.89 -11.69 -10.45
C MET A 59 -15.22 -11.46 -11.18
N GLU A 60 -15.19 -10.74 -12.31
CA GLU A 60 -16.38 -10.51 -13.12
C GLU A 60 -16.60 -11.62 -14.14
N GLU A 61 -15.65 -12.52 -14.32
CA GLU A 61 -15.81 -13.61 -15.28
C GLU A 61 -16.90 -14.59 -14.80
N PRO A 62 -17.64 -15.23 -15.74
CA PRO A 62 -18.69 -16.19 -15.35
C PRO A 62 -18.17 -17.33 -14.48
N GLU A 63 -16.97 -17.81 -14.78
CA GLU A 63 -16.30 -18.80 -13.95
C GLU A 63 -15.02 -18.18 -13.42
N VAL A 64 -15.02 -17.82 -12.15
CA VAL A 64 -13.86 -17.17 -11.53
C VAL A 64 -12.78 -18.21 -11.31
N ASP A 65 -11.58 -17.95 -11.86
CA ASP A 65 -10.40 -18.76 -11.58
C ASP A 65 -9.76 -18.23 -10.29
N ILE A 66 -10.17 -18.80 -9.18
CA ILE A 66 -9.70 -18.36 -7.87
C ILE A 66 -8.21 -18.59 -7.69
N ASP A 67 -7.63 -19.56 -8.39
CA ASP A 67 -6.19 -19.82 -8.33
C ASP A 67 -5.40 -18.64 -8.91
N GLU A 68 -5.89 -18.05 -10.00
CA GLU A 68 -5.26 -16.85 -10.56
C GLU A 68 -5.41 -15.64 -9.64
N VAL A 69 -6.56 -15.50 -9.00
CA VAL A 69 -6.78 -14.44 -8.03
C VAL A 69 -5.82 -14.59 -6.85
N GLU A 70 -5.62 -15.81 -6.39
CA GLU A 70 -4.68 -16.08 -5.30
C GLU A 70 -3.25 -15.71 -5.70
N ALA A 71 -2.83 -16.05 -6.93
CA ALA A 71 -1.50 -15.68 -7.43
C ALA A 71 -1.32 -14.15 -7.45
N LEU A 72 -2.37 -13.42 -7.85
CA LEU A 72 -2.34 -11.96 -7.85
C LEU A 72 -2.24 -11.39 -6.44
N THR A 73 -2.94 -11.98 -5.47
CA THR A 73 -2.83 -11.52 -4.08
C THR A 73 -1.43 -11.77 -3.53
N GLN A 74 -0.77 -12.84 -3.95
CA GLN A 74 0.62 -13.09 -3.55
C GLN A 74 1.56 -12.01 -4.09
N GLN A 75 1.36 -11.58 -5.33
CA GLN A 75 2.15 -10.49 -5.91
C GLN A 75 1.92 -9.19 -5.12
N LEU A 76 0.67 -8.91 -4.79
CA LEU A 76 0.34 -7.72 -4.01
C LEU A 76 0.98 -7.76 -2.62
N MET A 77 0.99 -8.93 -1.99
CA MET A 77 1.61 -9.12 -0.69
C MET A 77 3.10 -8.80 -0.74
N GLU A 78 3.79 -9.23 -1.80
CA GLU A 78 5.21 -8.94 -1.98
C GLU A 78 5.46 -7.45 -2.15
N CYS A 79 4.63 -6.79 -2.96
CA CYS A 79 4.73 -5.35 -3.14
C CYS A 79 4.51 -4.60 -1.82
N ALA A 80 3.50 -5.00 -1.06
CA ALA A 80 3.21 -4.38 0.23
C ALA A 80 4.35 -4.56 1.22
N SER A 81 4.97 -5.74 1.22
CA SER A 81 6.09 -6.04 2.11
C SER A 81 7.28 -5.13 1.85
N SER A 82 7.52 -4.77 0.59
CA SER A 82 8.70 -3.99 0.22
C SER A 82 8.72 -2.60 0.84
N VAL A 83 7.55 -2.03 1.15
CA VAL A 83 7.46 -0.69 1.78
C VAL A 83 6.94 -0.76 3.20
N GLY A 84 6.72 -1.96 3.73
CA GLY A 84 6.21 -2.12 5.08
C GLY A 84 4.73 -1.84 5.24
N ALA A 85 3.94 -1.96 4.16
CA ALA A 85 2.48 -1.78 4.24
C ALA A 85 1.85 -3.01 4.88
N GLN A 86 2.01 -3.12 6.19
CA GLN A 86 1.68 -4.32 6.96
C GLN A 86 0.22 -4.71 6.90
N GLN A 87 -0.69 -3.75 6.94
CA GLN A 87 -2.12 -4.06 6.96
C GLN A 87 -2.56 -4.67 5.65
N VAL A 88 -2.06 -4.15 4.52
CA VAL A 88 -2.34 -4.73 3.20
C VAL A 88 -1.76 -6.14 3.14
N LYS A 89 -0.53 -6.31 3.60
CA LYS A 89 0.11 -7.63 3.65
C LYS A 89 -0.72 -8.63 4.45
N LEU A 90 -1.16 -8.24 5.65
CA LEU A 90 -1.96 -9.13 6.50
C LEU A 90 -3.29 -9.49 5.87
N ALA A 91 -3.94 -8.55 5.21
CA ALA A 91 -5.20 -8.82 4.52
C ALA A 91 -5.00 -9.82 3.37
N CYS A 92 -3.88 -9.72 2.66
CA CYS A 92 -3.54 -10.71 1.62
C CYS A 92 -3.28 -12.09 2.23
N MET A 93 -2.65 -12.14 3.41
CA MET A 93 -2.43 -13.39 4.12
C MET A 93 -3.75 -14.03 4.53
N HIS A 94 -4.71 -13.22 5.00
CA HIS A 94 -6.05 -13.72 5.33
C HIS A 94 -6.74 -14.30 4.11
N PHE A 95 -6.60 -13.64 2.95
CA PHE A 95 -7.13 -14.22 1.72
C PHE A 95 -6.53 -15.60 1.47
N GLY A 96 -5.22 -15.74 1.62
CA GLY A 96 -4.54 -17.01 1.44
C GLY A 96 -5.05 -18.10 2.36
N ASP A 97 -5.31 -17.75 3.63
CA ASP A 97 -5.84 -18.69 4.61
C ASP A 97 -7.23 -19.19 4.19
N PHE A 98 -8.12 -18.27 3.78
CA PHE A 98 -9.46 -18.66 3.33
C PHE A 98 -9.40 -19.43 2.01
N TYR A 99 -8.46 -19.07 1.15
CA TYR A 99 -8.26 -19.79 -0.11
C TYR A 99 -7.89 -21.27 0.17
N GLU A 100 -6.97 -21.51 1.11
CA GLU A 100 -6.53 -22.86 1.43
C GLU A 100 -7.67 -23.77 1.94
N ILE A 101 -8.58 -23.20 2.73
CA ILE A 101 -9.74 -23.95 3.23
C ILE A 101 -10.94 -23.85 2.29
N LYS A 102 -10.75 -23.25 1.13
CA LYS A 102 -11.78 -23.13 0.06
C LYS A 102 -13.03 -22.39 0.52
N CYS A 103 -12.84 -21.40 1.37
CA CYS A 103 -13.94 -20.57 1.86
C CYS A 103 -14.10 -19.35 0.96
N LYS A 104 -15.03 -19.43 -0.02
CA LYS A 104 -15.26 -18.33 -0.98
C LYS A 104 -15.69 -17.05 -0.28
N GLN A 105 -16.56 -17.16 0.72
CA GLN A 105 -17.06 -16.00 1.46
C GLN A 105 -15.90 -15.26 2.12
N GLY A 106 -14.99 -16.00 2.78
CA GLY A 106 -13.82 -15.42 3.41
C GLY A 106 -12.90 -14.76 2.40
N CYS A 107 -12.72 -15.37 1.24
CA CYS A 107 -11.92 -14.77 0.16
C CYS A 107 -12.49 -13.42 -0.28
N LEU A 108 -13.81 -13.36 -0.49
CA LEU A 108 -14.46 -12.12 -0.92
C LEU A 108 -14.34 -11.03 0.14
N VAL A 109 -14.55 -11.37 1.40
CA VAL A 109 -14.42 -10.41 2.51
C VAL A 109 -12.99 -9.90 2.59
N SER A 110 -12.01 -10.80 2.44
CA SER A 110 -10.59 -10.41 2.49
C SER A 110 -10.22 -9.49 1.32
N LEU A 111 -10.76 -9.74 0.12
CA LEU A 111 -10.49 -8.85 -1.03
C LEU A 111 -11.05 -7.45 -0.79
N ASP A 112 -12.24 -7.35 -0.23
CA ASP A 112 -12.83 -6.05 0.10
C ASP A 112 -11.94 -5.31 1.13
N LEU A 113 -11.43 -6.04 2.10
CA LEU A 113 -10.52 -5.46 3.09
C LEU A 113 -9.23 -4.98 2.42
N VAL A 114 -8.66 -5.79 1.53
CA VAL A 114 -7.44 -5.40 0.80
C VAL A 114 -7.67 -4.10 0.04
N ARG A 115 -8.80 -3.98 -0.66
CA ARG A 115 -9.12 -2.76 -1.43
C ARG A 115 -9.23 -1.55 -0.52
N ASN A 116 -9.91 -1.69 0.61
CA ASN A 116 -10.09 -0.59 1.55
C ASN A 116 -8.75 -0.13 2.14
N LEU A 117 -7.90 -1.10 2.52
CA LEU A 117 -6.59 -0.79 3.06
C LEU A 117 -5.68 -0.18 2.00
N TYR A 118 -5.76 -0.65 0.77
CA TYR A 118 -5.03 -0.04 -0.35
C TYR A 118 -5.40 1.43 -0.50
N CYS A 119 -6.69 1.76 -0.43
CA CYS A 119 -7.13 3.15 -0.57
C CYS A 119 -6.55 4.03 0.53
N ILE A 120 -6.45 3.52 1.75
CA ILE A 120 -5.85 4.26 2.86
C ILE A 120 -4.36 4.53 2.58
N VAL A 121 -3.63 3.49 2.18
CA VAL A 121 -2.21 3.62 1.85
C VAL A 121 -2.01 4.61 0.71
N ARG A 122 -2.81 4.49 -0.35
CA ARG A 122 -2.72 5.39 -1.50
C ARG A 122 -2.94 6.84 -1.09
N ASN A 123 -3.98 7.10 -0.31
CA ASN A 123 -4.29 8.47 0.12
C ASN A 123 -3.14 9.05 0.94
N ASP A 124 -2.61 8.27 1.87
CA ASP A 124 -1.51 8.75 2.73
C ASP A 124 -0.22 8.95 1.94
N VAL A 125 0.07 8.06 1.00
CA VAL A 125 1.27 8.21 0.15
C VAL A 125 1.13 9.42 -0.77
N GLU A 126 -0.08 9.67 -1.31
CA GLU A 126 -0.30 10.84 -2.15
C GLU A 126 -0.10 12.14 -1.37
N ILE A 127 -0.56 12.19 -0.13
CA ILE A 127 -0.33 13.36 0.73
C ILE A 127 1.17 13.55 0.97
N MET A 128 1.87 12.47 1.26
CA MET A 128 3.32 12.50 1.45
C MET A 128 4.02 13.07 0.22
N MET A 129 3.67 12.59 -0.97
CA MET A 129 4.28 13.03 -2.21
C MET A 129 3.97 14.50 -2.50
N GLN A 130 2.75 14.96 -2.21
CA GLN A 130 2.39 16.35 -2.36
C GLN A 130 3.23 17.26 -1.47
N LEU A 131 3.43 16.85 -0.22
CA LEU A 131 4.27 17.62 0.71
C LEU A 131 5.72 17.67 0.21
N GLU A 132 6.23 16.56 -0.29
CA GLU A 132 7.58 16.53 -0.84
C GLU A 132 7.73 17.43 -2.06
N ASP A 133 6.72 17.44 -2.94
CA ASP A 133 6.71 18.32 -4.10
C ASP A 133 6.69 19.79 -3.69
N GLN A 134 5.91 20.13 -2.66
CA GLN A 134 5.85 21.49 -2.14
C GLN A 134 7.19 21.91 -1.53
N ILE A 135 7.86 20.98 -0.84
CA ILE A 135 9.19 21.26 -0.28
C ILE A 135 10.18 21.50 -1.42
N ALA A 136 10.14 20.65 -2.45
CA ALA A 136 11.03 20.82 -3.59
C ALA A 136 10.80 22.14 -4.30
N ALA A 137 9.54 22.61 -4.37
CA ALA A 137 9.19 23.87 -5.00
C ALA A 137 9.72 25.09 -4.25
N CYS A 138 10.05 24.92 -2.95
CA CYS A 138 10.68 26.00 -2.18
C CYS A 138 12.13 26.26 -2.61
N GLY A 139 12.70 25.38 -3.41
CA GLY A 139 14.07 25.54 -3.90
C GLY A 139 15.11 24.99 -2.95
N PRO A 140 16.36 24.98 -3.39
CA PRO A 140 17.45 24.49 -2.57
C PRO A 140 17.66 25.51 -1.48
N LYS A 141 17.74 25.41 -0.41
CA LYS A 141 18.00 26.35 0.48
C LYS A 141 18.07 26.32 1.56
#